data_5c0533b31ef879ccf82e01436ad3644f
#
_entry.id   5c0533b31ef879ccf82e01436ad3644f
#
_cell.length_a   1.000
_cell.length_b   1.000
_cell.length_c   1.000
_cell.angle_alpha   90.00
_cell.angle_beta   90.00
_cell.angle_gamma   90.00
#
_symmetry.space_group_name_H-M   'P 1'
#
loop_
_entity.id
_entity.type
_entity.pdbx_description
1 polymer ?
#
loop_
_entity_poly.entity_id
_entity_poly.type
_entity_poly.pdbx_seq_one_letter_code
_entity_poly.pdbx_strand_id
1 'polypeptide(L)' 'MHIVELQYSDPAAAKIVATMRKWLDSGKAQPTIRYSLLGTATVLHVDFELEGEARAFAQAFGGTVL' A
#
# COMPACT_ATOMS: atom_id res chain seq x y z
N MET A 1 11.20 -4.30 -9.03
CA MET A 1 9.98 -3.48 -9.05
C MET A 1 8.77 -4.36 -8.75
N HIS A 2 8.23 -4.23 -7.54
CA HIS A 2 7.15 -5.11 -7.08
C HIS A 2 6.03 -4.22 -6.55
N ILE A 3 4.94 -4.15 -7.31
CA ILE A 3 3.84 -3.24 -7.01
C ILE A 3 2.73 -3.98 -6.28
N VAL A 4 2.30 -3.43 -5.16
CA VAL A 4 1.15 -3.92 -4.41
C VAL A 4 -0.01 -2.97 -4.66
N GLU A 5 -1.13 -3.51 -5.14
CA GLU A 5 -2.34 -2.74 -5.37
C GLU A 5 -3.32 -2.93 -4.24
N LEU A 6 -3.83 -1.82 -3.72
CA LEU A 6 -4.85 -1.81 -2.68
C LEU A 6 -5.95 -0.83 -3.08
N GLN A 7 -7.19 -1.15 -2.74
CA GLN A 7 -8.33 -0.31 -3.05
C GLN A 7 -9.19 -0.15 -1.81
N TYR A 8 -9.48 1.09 -1.44
CA TYR A 8 -10.29 1.41 -0.27
C TYR A 8 -11.29 2.49 -0.60
N SER A 9 -12.45 2.44 0.07
CA SER A 9 -13.47 3.46 -0.05
C SER A 9 -13.23 4.58 0.96
N ASP A 10 -13.55 5.82 0.60
CA ASP A 10 -13.58 6.93 1.55
C ASP A 10 -14.65 6.67 2.62
N PRO A 11 -14.42 7.04 3.88
CA PRO A 11 -13.25 7.70 4.45
C PRO A 11 -12.19 6.74 5.00
N ALA A 12 -12.36 5.44 4.83
CA ALA A 12 -11.46 4.42 5.38
C ALA A 12 -10.02 4.57 4.88
N ALA A 13 -9.85 5.07 3.64
CA ALA A 13 -8.55 5.23 3.01
C ALA A 13 -7.58 6.05 3.85
N ALA A 14 -8.02 7.14 4.46
CA ALA A 14 -7.16 8.01 5.24
C ALA A 14 -6.56 7.30 6.46
N LYS A 15 -7.37 6.50 7.18
CA LYS A 15 -6.92 5.74 8.34
C LYS A 15 -5.94 4.65 7.93
N ILE A 16 -6.20 3.99 6.83
CA ILE A 16 -5.37 2.91 6.33
C ILE A 16 -4.01 3.44 5.89
N VAL A 17 -3.97 4.57 5.21
CA VAL A 17 -2.71 5.21 4.79
C VAL A 17 -1.86 5.57 6.01
N ALA A 18 -2.46 6.08 7.08
CA ALA A 18 -1.74 6.39 8.32
C ALA A 18 -1.15 5.12 8.94
N THR A 19 -1.91 4.03 8.97
CA THR A 19 -1.44 2.74 9.46
C THR A 19 -0.30 2.19 8.59
N MET A 20 -0.41 2.32 7.27
CA MET A 20 0.63 1.90 6.34
C MET A 20 1.94 2.64 6.59
N ARG A 21 1.87 3.95 6.81
CA ARG A 21 3.07 4.75 7.11
C ARG A 21 3.76 4.28 8.36
N LYS A 22 3.01 3.97 9.42
CA LYS A 22 3.58 3.42 10.65
C LYS A 22 4.25 2.08 10.40
N TRP A 23 3.62 1.22 9.62
CA TRP A 23 4.16 -0.09 9.28
C TRP A 23 5.47 0.04 8.51
N LEU A 24 5.50 0.95 7.53
CA LEU A 24 6.68 1.20 6.72
C LEU A 24 7.81 1.85 7.52
N ASP A 25 7.48 2.74 8.44
CA ASP A 25 8.46 3.40 9.31
C ASP A 25 9.12 2.43 10.28
N SER A 26 8.41 1.38 10.70
CA SER A 26 8.97 0.37 11.58
C SER A 26 9.89 -0.59 10.85
N GLY A 27 9.80 -0.65 9.54
CA GLY A 27 10.68 -1.44 8.69
C GLY A 27 11.75 -0.56 8.03
N LYS A 28 12.63 -1.18 7.25
CA LYS A 28 13.66 -0.46 6.50
C LYS A 28 13.27 -0.17 5.07
N ALA A 29 12.08 -0.58 4.67
CA ALA A 29 11.59 -0.39 3.31
C ALA A 29 11.18 1.06 3.09
N GLN A 30 11.54 1.61 1.94
CA GLN A 30 11.12 2.95 1.54
C GLN A 30 10.47 2.87 0.16
N PRO A 31 9.24 2.34 0.08
CA PRO A 31 8.56 2.20 -1.20
C PRO A 31 8.06 3.54 -1.71
N THR A 32 7.80 3.59 -3.01
CA THR A 32 7.11 4.71 -3.64
C THR A 32 5.62 4.44 -3.58
N ILE A 33 4.85 5.39 -3.07
CA ILE A 33 3.40 5.27 -2.97
C ILE A 33 2.74 6.20 -3.96
N ARG A 34 1.83 5.67 -4.77
CA ARG A 34 1.04 6.44 -5.72
C ARG A 34 -0.43 6.28 -5.40
N TYR A 35 -1.17 7.35 -5.56
CA TYR A 35 -2.62 7.37 -5.32
C TYR A 35 -3.34 7.64 -6.62
N SER A 36 -4.45 6.94 -6.82
CA SER A 36 -5.37 7.20 -7.92
C SER A 36 -6.78 7.19 -7.38
N LEU A 37 -7.62 8.10 -7.86
CA LEU A 37 -9.03 8.13 -7.50
C LEU A 37 -9.84 7.46 -8.60
N LEU A 38 -10.72 6.54 -8.20
CA LEU A 38 -11.61 5.86 -9.12
C LEU A 38 -13.01 5.90 -8.53
N GLY A 39 -13.79 6.89 -8.95
CA GLY A 39 -15.10 7.15 -8.36
C GLY A 39 -14.95 7.55 -6.89
N THR A 40 -15.56 6.80 -5.99
CA THR A 40 -15.46 7.02 -4.54
C THR A 40 -14.35 6.20 -3.89
N ALA A 41 -13.63 5.41 -4.68
CA ALA A 41 -12.57 4.55 -4.18
C ALA A 41 -11.20 5.19 -4.38
N THR A 42 -10.29 4.94 -3.44
CA THR A 42 -8.88 5.30 -3.57
C THR A 42 -8.09 4.03 -3.89
N VAL A 43 -7.36 4.07 -4.98
CA VAL A 43 -6.47 2.97 -5.39
C VAL A 43 -5.05 3.38 -5.04
N LEU A 44 -4.36 2.51 -4.32
CA LEU A 44 -2.97 2.75 -3.92
C LEU A 44 -2.07 1.75 -4.64
N HIS A 45 -1.00 2.26 -5.22
CA HIS A 45 0.06 1.43 -5.77
C HIS A 45 1.32 1.69 -4.96
N VAL A 46 1.79 0.67 -4.27
CA VAL A 46 3.00 0.75 -3.43
C VAL A 46 4.08 -0.08 -4.09
N ASP A 47 5.12 0.59 -4.57
CA ASP A 47 6.21 -0.03 -5.33
C ASP A 47 7.39 -0.31 -4.40
N PHE A 48 7.70 -1.58 -4.21
CA PHE A 48 8.83 -2.05 -3.40
C PHE A 48 9.98 -2.51 -4.28
N GLU A 49 11.20 -2.36 -3.79
CA GLU A 49 12.38 -2.86 -4.49
C GLU A 49 12.54 -4.37 -4.30
N LEU A 50 12.14 -4.90 -3.14
CA LEU A 50 12.29 -6.30 -2.79
C LEU A 50 10.94 -7.02 -2.79
N GLU A 51 10.91 -8.19 -3.41
CA GLU A 51 9.69 -9.01 -3.49
C GLU A 51 9.18 -9.43 -2.11
N GLY A 52 10.08 -9.80 -1.22
CA GLY A 52 9.72 -10.22 0.14
C GLY A 52 9.00 -9.12 0.91
N GLU A 53 9.43 -7.87 0.74
CA GLU A 53 8.78 -6.73 1.37
C GLU A 53 7.40 -6.48 0.79
N ALA A 54 7.25 -6.59 -0.52
CA ALA A 54 5.96 -6.43 -1.19
C ALA A 54 4.97 -7.48 -0.71
N ARG A 55 5.40 -8.73 -0.61
CA ARG A 55 4.54 -9.82 -0.12
C ARG A 55 4.12 -9.63 1.33
N ALA A 56 5.05 -9.23 2.19
CA ALA A 56 4.75 -8.98 3.60
C ALA A 56 3.73 -7.85 3.75
N PHE A 57 3.89 -6.79 2.96
CA PHE A 57 2.96 -5.67 2.95
C PHE A 57 1.58 -6.09 2.46
N ALA A 58 1.52 -6.84 1.37
CA ALA A 58 0.26 -7.33 0.83
C ALA A 58 -0.49 -8.21 1.83
N GLN A 59 0.22 -9.08 2.55
CA GLN A 59 -0.39 -9.90 3.60
C GLN A 59 -0.91 -9.07 4.75
N ALA A 60 -0.16 -8.05 5.16
CA ALA A 60 -0.55 -7.21 6.28
C ALA A 60 -1.79 -6.37 5.98
N PHE A 61 -1.97 -5.93 4.76
CA PHE A 61 -3.04 -5.00 4.37
C PHE A 61 -4.05 -5.58 3.38
N GLY A 62 -3.88 -6.82 2.98
CA GLY A 62 -4.83 -7.48 2.09
C GLY A 62 -4.74 -7.02 0.62
N GLY A 63 -3.58 -6.53 0.21
CA GLY A 63 -3.36 -6.09 -1.16
C GLY A 63 -3.03 -7.22 -2.12
N THR A 64 -2.94 -6.87 -3.40
CA THR A 64 -2.56 -7.79 -4.47
C THR A 64 -1.20 -7.40 -5.01
N VAL A 65 -0.29 -8.36 -5.11
CA VAL A 65 1.02 -8.12 -5.76
C VAL A 65 0.83 -8.30 -7.25
N LEU A 66 1.12 -7.23 -7.99
CA LEU A 66 0.96 -7.23 -9.45
C LEU A 66 2.15 -7.85 -10.17
#